data_0a156750387d67a5f88581d9cea56427
#
_entry.id   0a156750387d67a5f88581d9cea56427
#
_cell.length_a   1.000
_cell.length_b   1.000
_cell.length_c   1.000
_cell.angle_alpha   90.00
_cell.angle_beta   90.00
_cell.angle_gamma   90.00
#
_symmetry.space_group_name_H-M   'P 1'
#
loop_
_entity.id
_entity.type
_entity.pdbx_description
1 polymer ?
#
loop_
_entity_poly.entity_id
_entity_poly.type
_entity_poly.pdbx_seq_one_letter_code
_entity_poly.pdbx_strand_id
1 'polypeptide(L)'
;MVHAVTIDFPRTFLARVMPGESLMGGFRRILDVHRIQRAVILSGIGSLVEARFLGVQPGAKRPFGPKRITQLEAQGPFEILTLEGNIFPSGHTQIVHLHVALGTSDGKVIGGHLVDGEVYTTVELFLAALDHCRVRKVKDSV
;
A
#
# COMPACT_ATOMS: atom_id res chain seq x y z
N MET A 1 -11.35 -20.41 10.95
CA MET A 1 -10.17 -20.47 11.83
C MET A 1 -9.62 -19.06 11.93
N VAL A 2 -9.30 -18.57 13.14
CA VAL A 2 -8.70 -17.23 13.36
C VAL A 2 -7.25 -17.45 13.78
N HIS A 3 -6.34 -16.74 13.11
CA HIS A 3 -4.93 -16.70 13.47
C HIS A 3 -4.61 -15.32 14.01
N ALA A 4 -4.00 -15.26 15.19
CA ALA A 4 -3.58 -14.02 15.83
C ALA A 4 -2.16 -14.15 16.36
N VAL A 5 -1.42 -13.06 16.31
CA VAL A 5 -0.06 -12.94 16.84
C VAL A 5 0.08 -11.58 17.50
N THR A 6 0.72 -11.55 18.66
CA THR A 6 1.10 -10.29 19.31
C THR A 6 2.25 -9.66 18.55
N ILE A 7 2.15 -8.35 18.30
CA ILE A 7 3.20 -7.56 17.64
C ILE A 7 3.51 -6.33 18.46
N ASP A 8 4.79 -5.94 18.47
CA ASP A 8 5.28 -4.70 19.05
C ASP A 8 5.81 -3.78 17.95
N PHE A 9 5.77 -2.48 18.18
CA PHE A 9 6.27 -1.46 17.27
C PHE A 9 7.54 -0.79 17.82
N PRO A 10 8.69 -1.49 17.84
CA PRO A 10 9.92 -0.97 18.43
C PRO A 10 10.52 0.21 17.65
N ARG A 11 10.18 0.33 16.37
CA ARG A 11 10.65 1.40 15.47
C ARG A 11 9.48 1.93 14.65
N THR A 12 9.18 3.21 14.82
CA THR A 12 8.19 3.94 14.02
C THR A 12 8.88 5.03 13.22
N PHE A 13 8.33 5.35 12.06
CA PHE A 13 8.88 6.34 11.15
C PHE A 13 7.79 7.28 10.69
N LEU A 14 8.15 8.56 10.60
CA LEU A 14 7.50 9.53 9.75
C LEU A 14 8.39 9.71 8.53
N ALA A 15 7.90 9.37 7.36
CA ALA A 15 8.63 9.48 6.12
C ALA A 15 7.86 10.33 5.12
N ARG A 16 8.57 10.93 4.18
CA ARG A 16 7.99 11.83 3.18
C ARG A 16 8.44 11.45 1.78
N VAL A 17 7.48 11.33 0.87
CA VAL A 17 7.73 11.19 -0.57
C VAL A 17 7.46 12.53 -1.24
N MET A 18 8.37 12.95 -2.10
CA MET A 18 8.41 14.30 -2.66
C MET A 18 7.57 14.42 -3.94
N PRO A 19 7.20 15.65 -4.35
CA PRO A 19 6.47 15.89 -5.59
C PRO A 19 7.17 15.28 -6.81
N GLY A 20 6.38 14.73 -7.74
CA GLY A 20 6.86 14.10 -8.97
C GLY A 20 7.48 12.72 -8.80
N GLU A 21 7.59 12.22 -7.57
CA GLU A 21 8.08 10.85 -7.33
C GLU A 21 6.94 9.84 -7.43
N SER A 22 7.28 8.61 -7.89
CA SER A 22 6.40 7.46 -7.71
C SER A 22 6.25 7.18 -6.21
N LEU A 23 5.01 7.09 -5.74
CA LEU A 23 4.71 6.79 -4.34
C LEU A 23 5.31 5.44 -3.93
N MET A 24 5.12 4.41 -4.77
CA MET A 24 5.66 3.08 -4.52
C MET A 24 7.21 3.07 -4.59
N GLY A 25 7.81 3.84 -5.51
CA GLY A 25 9.25 4.00 -5.62
C GLY A 25 9.85 4.67 -4.38
N GLY A 26 9.26 5.77 -3.93
CA GLY A 26 9.64 6.47 -2.70
C GLY A 26 9.52 5.57 -1.47
N PHE A 27 8.42 4.83 -1.40
CA PHE A 27 8.18 3.86 -0.34
C PHE A 27 9.27 2.77 -0.27
N ARG A 28 9.61 2.15 -1.40
CA ARG A 28 10.68 1.14 -1.47
C ARG A 28 12.02 1.68 -1.03
N ARG A 29 12.38 2.93 -1.41
CA ARG A 29 13.60 3.57 -0.94
C ARG A 29 13.64 3.72 0.58
N ILE A 30 12.52 4.07 1.22
CA ILE A 30 12.42 4.15 2.69
C ILE A 30 12.73 2.78 3.31
N LEU A 31 12.14 1.71 2.78
CA LEU A 31 12.39 0.35 3.27
C LEU A 31 13.87 -0.04 3.15
N ASP A 32 14.49 0.25 2.00
CA ASP A 32 15.88 -0.11 1.71
C ASP A 32 16.85 0.67 2.58
N VAL A 33 16.72 2.00 2.65
CA VAL A 33 17.61 2.88 3.45
C VAL A 33 17.57 2.52 4.93
N HIS A 34 16.40 2.19 5.45
CA HIS A 34 16.21 1.85 6.86
C HIS A 34 16.29 0.34 7.13
N ARG A 35 16.57 -0.48 6.10
CA ARG A 35 16.68 -1.94 6.17
C ARG A 35 15.43 -2.59 6.78
N ILE A 36 14.25 -2.11 6.40
CA ILE A 36 12.98 -2.58 6.91
C ILE A 36 12.52 -3.78 6.07
N GLN A 37 12.42 -4.95 6.67
CA GLN A 37 11.98 -6.17 6.01
C GLN A 37 10.47 -6.40 6.14
N ARG A 38 9.88 -5.89 7.22
CA ARG A 38 8.46 -6.03 7.56
C ARG A 38 7.97 -4.74 8.14
N ALA A 39 6.80 -4.31 7.70
CA ALA A 39 6.17 -3.10 8.25
C ALA A 39 4.65 -3.15 8.12
N VAL A 40 3.99 -2.34 8.91
CA VAL A 40 2.63 -1.89 8.67
C VAL A 40 2.66 -0.39 8.38
N ILE A 41 1.79 0.03 7.47
CA ILE A 41 1.49 1.44 7.24
C ILE A 41 0.31 1.75 8.13
N LEU A 42 0.55 2.65 9.09
CA LEU A 42 -0.44 3.06 10.07
C LEU A 42 -1.35 4.14 9.50
N SER A 43 -0.78 5.01 8.69
CA SER A 43 -1.49 6.10 8.01
C SER A 43 -0.62 6.68 6.90
N GLY A 44 -1.28 7.28 5.90
CA GLY A 44 -0.64 8.13 4.90
C GLY A 44 -1.58 9.25 4.51
N ILE A 45 -1.04 10.46 4.40
CA ILE A 45 -1.75 11.66 3.97
C ILE A 45 -0.95 12.37 2.88
N GLY A 46 -1.63 13.09 2.01
CA GLY A 46 -1.02 13.84 0.93
C GLY A 46 -1.86 13.85 -0.33
N SER A 47 -1.22 14.07 -1.48
CA SER A 47 -1.95 14.18 -2.73
C SER A 47 -1.22 13.51 -3.90
N LEU A 48 -1.99 13.02 -4.88
CA LEU A 48 -1.49 12.34 -6.07
C LEU A 48 -1.97 13.05 -7.34
N VAL A 49 -1.11 13.11 -8.37
CA VAL A 49 -1.46 13.56 -9.73
C VAL A 49 -2.30 12.51 -10.42
N GLU A 50 -1.89 11.25 -10.29
CA GLU A 50 -2.55 10.09 -10.87
C GLU A 50 -2.44 8.90 -9.92
N ALA A 51 -3.29 7.91 -10.13
CA ALA A 51 -3.21 6.66 -9.37
C ALA A 51 -3.67 5.46 -10.20
N ARG A 52 -3.04 4.31 -9.94
CA ARG A 52 -3.37 3.02 -10.54
C ARG A 52 -3.78 2.03 -9.46
N PHE A 53 -4.90 1.36 -9.68
CA PHE A 53 -5.50 0.43 -8.72
C PHE A 53 -5.77 -0.92 -9.36
N LEU A 54 -5.87 -1.94 -8.53
CA LEU A 54 -6.47 -3.21 -8.88
C LEU A 54 -7.83 -3.35 -8.20
N GLY A 55 -8.81 -3.83 -8.95
CA GLY A 55 -10.12 -4.21 -8.43
C GLY A 55 -10.46 -5.65 -8.83
N VAL A 56 -11.21 -6.33 -7.99
CA VAL A 56 -11.75 -7.66 -8.29
C VAL A 56 -13.11 -7.49 -8.96
N GLN A 57 -13.30 -8.13 -10.12
CA GLN A 57 -14.55 -8.04 -10.87
C GLN A 57 -15.73 -8.63 -10.07
N PRO A 58 -16.91 -8.03 -10.15
CA PRO A 58 -18.11 -8.58 -9.54
C PRO A 58 -18.36 -10.02 -9.99
N GLY A 59 -18.82 -10.87 -9.06
CA GLY A 59 -19.12 -12.28 -9.33
C GLY A 59 -17.90 -13.20 -9.46
N ALA A 60 -16.69 -12.72 -9.19
CA ALA A 60 -15.51 -13.58 -9.15
C ALA A 60 -15.63 -14.59 -7.99
N LYS A 61 -15.57 -15.89 -8.31
CA LYS A 61 -15.56 -16.98 -7.31
C LYS A 61 -14.12 -17.32 -6.93
N ARG A 62 -13.89 -17.67 -5.66
CA ARG A 62 -12.59 -18.13 -5.17
C ARG A 62 -12.31 -19.59 -5.59
N PRO A 63 -11.02 -19.92 -5.91
CA PRO A 63 -9.94 -19.01 -6.19
C PRO A 63 -10.16 -18.29 -7.52
N PHE A 64 -9.81 -17.00 -7.59
CA PHE A 64 -9.91 -16.24 -8.85
C PHE A 64 -8.52 -15.98 -9.42
N GLY A 65 -8.41 -16.09 -10.74
CA GLY A 65 -7.16 -15.83 -11.46
C GLY A 65 -7.05 -14.38 -11.96
N PRO A 66 -5.92 -14.03 -12.58
CA PRO A 66 -5.64 -12.67 -13.09
C PRO A 66 -6.72 -12.11 -14.02
N LYS A 67 -7.43 -12.96 -14.76
CA LYS A 67 -8.55 -12.56 -15.64
C LYS A 67 -9.74 -11.91 -14.92
N ARG A 68 -9.80 -12.04 -13.59
CA ARG A 68 -10.83 -11.44 -12.73
C ARG A 68 -10.34 -10.20 -12.00
N ILE A 69 -9.16 -9.74 -12.32
CA ILE A 69 -8.58 -8.49 -11.79
C ILE A 69 -8.64 -7.44 -12.90
N THR A 70 -9.21 -6.29 -12.58
CA THR A 70 -9.23 -5.12 -13.45
C THR A 70 -8.21 -4.13 -12.94
N GLN A 71 -7.36 -3.61 -13.80
CA GLN A 71 -6.55 -2.44 -13.52
C GLN A 71 -7.34 -1.20 -13.90
N LEU A 72 -7.37 -0.24 -13.00
CA LEU A 72 -8.00 1.07 -13.17
C LEU A 72 -6.90 2.13 -13.07
N GLU A 73 -6.98 3.12 -13.95
CA GLU A 73 -6.12 4.30 -13.94
C GLU A 73 -7.01 5.53 -13.77
N ALA A 74 -6.62 6.43 -12.89
CA ALA A 74 -7.37 7.65 -12.62
C ALA A 74 -6.43 8.86 -12.66
N GLN A 75 -6.91 9.93 -13.28
CA GLN A 75 -6.21 11.23 -13.33
C GLN A 75 -6.80 12.16 -12.30
N GLY A 76 -5.90 12.78 -11.50
CA GLY A 76 -6.21 13.69 -10.42
C GLY A 76 -6.19 15.16 -10.82
N PRO A 77 -5.89 16.05 -9.88
CA PRO A 77 -5.29 15.78 -8.55
C PRO A 77 -6.27 15.15 -7.55
N PHE A 78 -5.72 14.34 -6.66
CA PHE A 78 -6.44 13.64 -5.62
C PHE A 78 -5.86 13.94 -4.23
N GLU A 79 -6.72 14.02 -3.22
CA GLU A 79 -6.30 13.98 -1.82
C GLU A 79 -6.32 12.54 -1.30
N ILE A 80 -5.25 12.12 -0.62
CA ILE A 80 -5.22 10.82 0.05
C ILE A 80 -6.05 10.93 1.35
N LEU A 81 -7.20 10.27 1.38
CA LEU A 81 -8.09 10.22 2.55
C LEU A 81 -7.66 9.13 3.52
N THR A 82 -7.23 7.99 3.00
CA THR A 82 -6.56 6.91 3.76
C THR A 82 -5.52 6.24 2.88
N LEU A 83 -4.43 5.82 3.49
CA LEU A 83 -3.44 4.93 2.89
C LEU A 83 -2.94 3.99 3.97
N GLU A 84 -3.24 2.72 3.83
CA GLU A 84 -2.98 1.69 4.82
C GLU A 84 -2.47 0.42 4.15
N GLY A 85 -1.77 -0.41 4.93
CA GLY A 85 -1.34 -1.69 4.41
C GLY A 85 -0.18 -2.31 5.15
N ASN A 86 0.49 -3.22 4.48
CA ASN A 86 1.58 -3.96 5.08
C ASN A 86 2.62 -4.40 4.05
N ILE A 87 3.80 -4.68 4.57
CA ILE A 87 4.92 -5.23 3.81
C ILE A 87 5.41 -6.47 4.55
N PHE A 88 5.52 -7.57 3.82
CA PHE A 88 6.06 -8.81 4.35
C PHE A 88 6.90 -9.55 3.31
N PRO A 89 7.94 -10.29 3.75
CA PRO A 89 8.69 -11.17 2.87
C PRO A 89 7.80 -12.27 2.26
N SER A 90 8.09 -12.59 0.99
CA SER A 90 7.53 -13.75 0.29
C SER A 90 8.63 -14.34 -0.59
N GLY A 91 9.20 -15.46 -0.17
CA GLY A 91 10.40 -16.00 -0.80
C GLY A 91 11.57 -15.02 -0.70
N HIS A 92 12.15 -14.67 -1.84
CA HIS A 92 13.29 -13.74 -1.94
C HIS A 92 12.87 -12.27 -2.17
N THR A 93 11.58 -11.97 -2.18
CA THR A 93 11.03 -10.63 -2.43
C THR A 93 10.22 -10.13 -1.25
N GLN A 94 9.84 -8.85 -1.31
CA GLN A 94 8.86 -8.26 -0.41
C GLN A 94 7.56 -8.00 -1.17
N ILE A 95 6.44 -8.42 -0.59
CA ILE A 95 5.13 -8.05 -1.06
C ILE A 95 4.69 -6.80 -0.31
N VAL A 96 4.50 -5.72 -1.05
CA VAL A 96 3.86 -4.50 -0.60
C VAL A 96 2.37 -4.61 -0.92
N HIS A 97 1.53 -4.50 0.10
CA HIS A 97 0.08 -4.60 -0.01
C HIS A 97 -0.54 -3.34 0.58
N LEU A 98 -0.90 -2.41 -0.28
CA LEU A 98 -1.46 -1.12 0.10
C LEU A 98 -2.87 -0.96 -0.46
N HIS A 99 -3.75 -0.41 0.35
CA HIS A 99 -5.05 0.10 -0.08
C HIS A 99 -5.09 1.61 0.14
N VAL A 100 -5.81 2.29 -0.74
CA VAL A 100 -5.94 3.74 -0.71
C VAL A 100 -7.39 4.14 -0.99
N ALA A 101 -7.86 5.18 -0.31
CA ALA A 101 -9.04 5.94 -0.70
C ALA A 101 -8.60 7.37 -1.04
N LEU A 102 -9.05 7.85 -2.18
CA LEU A 102 -8.70 9.15 -2.75
C LEU A 102 -9.95 10.00 -2.92
N GLY A 103 -9.87 11.23 -2.42
CA GLY A 103 -10.88 12.26 -2.65
C GLY A 103 -10.64 13.00 -3.96
N THR A 104 -11.68 13.14 -4.75
CA THR A 104 -11.69 13.95 -5.98
C THR A 104 -12.16 15.38 -5.68
N SER A 105 -11.86 16.34 -6.57
CA SER A 105 -12.25 17.74 -6.42
C SER A 105 -13.77 17.96 -6.44
N ASP A 106 -14.55 17.03 -6.96
CA ASP A 106 -16.03 17.05 -6.96
C ASP A 106 -16.65 16.28 -5.76
N GLY A 107 -15.82 15.90 -4.78
CA GLY A 107 -16.26 15.29 -3.53
C GLY A 107 -16.54 13.79 -3.61
N LYS A 108 -16.21 13.13 -4.71
CA LYS A 108 -16.31 11.68 -4.81
C LYS A 108 -15.09 11.01 -4.18
N VAL A 109 -15.25 9.73 -3.87
CA VAL A 109 -14.17 8.88 -3.37
C VAL A 109 -13.95 7.74 -4.32
N ILE A 110 -12.71 7.54 -4.73
CA ILE A 110 -12.26 6.40 -5.52
C ILE A 110 -11.12 5.68 -4.77
N GLY A 111 -10.82 4.45 -5.12
CA GLY A 111 -9.69 3.75 -4.50
C GLY A 111 -9.75 2.25 -4.71
N GLY A 112 -8.86 1.57 -4.03
CA GLY A 112 -8.72 0.12 -4.08
C GLY A 112 -7.32 -0.34 -3.69
N HIS A 113 -6.92 -1.50 -4.21
CA HIS A 113 -5.57 -2.01 -4.06
C HIS A 113 -4.61 -1.17 -4.90
N LEU A 114 -3.75 -0.39 -4.24
CA LEU A 114 -2.84 0.54 -4.91
C LEU A 114 -1.71 -0.21 -5.62
N VAL A 115 -1.53 0.08 -6.89
CA VAL A 115 -0.39 -0.35 -7.69
C VAL A 115 0.73 0.68 -7.61
N ASP A 116 0.40 1.94 -7.89
CA ASP A 116 1.29 3.10 -7.82
C ASP A 116 0.50 4.40 -8.01
N GLY A 117 1.17 5.53 -7.83
CA GLY A 117 0.68 6.87 -8.12
C GLY A 117 1.83 7.85 -8.13
N GLU A 118 1.70 8.95 -8.87
CA GLU A 118 2.66 10.05 -8.84
C GLU A 118 2.25 11.06 -7.78
N VAL A 119 3.19 11.43 -6.91
CA VAL A 119 2.98 12.40 -5.83
C VAL A 119 2.80 13.81 -6.41
N TYR A 120 1.71 14.49 -6.02
CA TYR A 120 1.42 15.85 -6.46
C TYR A 120 2.16 16.89 -5.60
N THR A 121 1.79 17.05 -4.35
CA THR A 121 2.45 18.00 -3.44
C THR A 121 3.42 17.31 -2.50
N THR A 122 2.96 16.32 -1.79
CA THR A 122 3.76 15.47 -0.88
C THR A 122 2.91 14.28 -0.45
N VAL A 123 3.57 13.20 0.01
CA VAL A 123 2.91 12.15 0.78
C VAL A 123 3.72 11.90 2.05
N GLU A 124 3.07 12.03 3.18
CA GLU A 124 3.63 11.71 4.50
C GLU A 124 3.10 10.37 4.96
N LEU A 125 4.02 9.48 5.34
CA LEU A 125 3.75 8.10 5.69
C LEU A 125 4.13 7.85 7.14
N PHE A 126 3.18 7.37 7.93
CA PHE A 126 3.42 6.86 9.27
C PHE A 126 3.50 5.34 9.20
N LEU A 127 4.66 4.80 9.48
CA LEU A 127 4.89 3.36 9.39
C LEU A 127 5.59 2.81 10.64
N ALA A 128 5.30 1.55 10.95
CA ALA A 128 5.93 0.82 12.03
C ALA A 128 6.66 -0.40 11.47
N ALA A 129 7.97 -0.50 11.75
CA ALA A 129 8.76 -1.66 11.40
C ALA A 129 8.47 -2.82 12.36
N LEU A 130 8.36 -4.04 11.80
CA LEU A 130 8.09 -5.28 12.53
C LEU A 130 9.34 -6.17 12.51
N ASP A 131 10.50 -5.64 12.85
CA ASP A 131 11.80 -6.29 12.70
C ASP A 131 11.89 -7.61 13.48
N HIS A 132 11.24 -7.70 14.63
CA HIS A 132 11.22 -8.90 15.48
C HIS A 132 10.09 -9.88 15.15
N CYS A 133 9.19 -9.51 14.23
CA CYS A 133 8.09 -10.37 13.83
C CYS A 133 8.57 -11.40 12.79
N ARG A 134 8.28 -12.68 13.01
CA ARG A 134 8.62 -13.77 12.07
C ARG A 134 7.53 -14.05 11.03
N VAL A 135 6.52 -13.20 10.94
CA VAL A 135 5.44 -13.32 9.96
C VAL A 135 5.99 -13.16 8.54
N ARG A 136 5.49 -13.98 7.65
CA ARG A 136 5.76 -13.93 6.20
C ARG A 136 4.47 -14.21 5.43
N LYS A 137 4.35 -13.70 4.22
CA LYS A 137 3.27 -14.10 3.32
C LYS A 137 3.59 -15.46 2.70
N VAL A 138 2.60 -16.33 2.74
CA VAL A 138 2.63 -17.61 2.03
C VAL A 138 1.51 -17.59 0.99
N LYS A 139 1.71 -18.33 -0.09
CA LYS A 139 0.66 -18.47 -1.10
C LYS A 139 -0.38 -19.45 -0.54
N ASP A 140 -1.60 -18.94 -0.34
CA ASP A 140 -2.71 -19.80 0.03
C ASP A 140 -3.12 -20.70 -1.12
N SER A 141 -3.54 -21.90 -0.77
CA SER A 141 -4.10 -22.89 -1.71
C SER A 141 -5.62 -22.73 -1.92
N VAL A 142 -6.18 -21.60 -1.47
CA VAL A 142 -7.64 -21.34 -1.48
C VAL A 142 -8.02 -20.47 -2.67
#